data_b0fa19fce46507c9514f518daaac46d2
#
_entry.id   b0fa19fce46507c9514f518daaac46d2
#
_cell.length_a   1.000
_cell.length_b   1.000
_cell.length_c   1.000
_cell.angle_alpha   90.00
_cell.angle_beta   90.00
_cell.angle_gamma   90.00
#
_symmetry.space_group_name_H-M   'P 1'
#
loop_
_entity.id
_entity.type
_entity.pdbx_description
1 polymer ?
#
loop_
_entity_poly.entity_id
_entity_poly.type
_entity_poly.pdbx_seq_one_letter_code
_entity_poly.pdbx_strand_id
1 'polypeptide(L)'
;IVLVFRVNPMLDKALDSLLAWAAGALLMLICEPLCLHYFGATPGKALLGITVRDGEGGLLSLRDASERTRGVLISGLGLKIPVVQLITLILAYRRCIKDIDQPWDRDYGRWMPVCTARSHVVSAPAVAGYVAAALLVITVTVMAGDMPPNRGVRSAAEFAENYNAAADYLNMNGYERMTDRGLVEDVPANAVVMDVYDGGTKPEFTLTEEGGVLTRVEFTAERNPDGGTVDNYRDYMELAVMAYVWGRPGAGSLNFLARQNMLAELSAHNFEPFECEWSGVRVTCEVEHSGYLATPFGLYAREGEEQDFSLHFVMETVPQ
;
A
#
# COMPACT_ATOMS: atom_id res chain seq x y z
N ILE A 1 -6.89 -7.03 -8.56
CA ILE A 1 -8.30 -6.85 -8.14
C ILE A 1 -8.51 -5.38 -7.77
N VAL A 2 -7.75 -4.81 -6.84
CA VAL A 2 -7.83 -3.39 -6.45
C VAL A 2 -7.69 -2.43 -7.64
N LEU A 3 -6.75 -2.70 -8.57
CA LEU A 3 -6.54 -1.88 -9.77
C LEU A 3 -7.70 -1.97 -10.78
N VAL A 4 -8.35 -3.13 -10.91
CA VAL A 4 -9.36 -3.37 -11.95
C VAL A 4 -10.78 -3.09 -11.44
N PHE A 5 -11.08 -3.44 -10.20
CA PHE A 5 -12.44 -3.38 -9.67
C PHE A 5 -12.68 -2.22 -8.68
N ARG A 6 -11.67 -1.43 -8.34
CA ARG A 6 -11.74 -0.34 -7.34
C ARG A 6 -12.37 -0.76 -6.00
N VAL A 7 -12.34 -2.04 -5.70
CA VAL A 7 -12.80 -2.56 -4.43
C VAL A 7 -11.63 -2.45 -3.47
N ASN A 8 -11.71 -1.51 -2.54
CA ASN A 8 -10.88 -1.52 -1.34
C ASN A 8 -11.72 -2.26 -0.28
N PRO A 9 -11.58 -3.58 -0.12
CA PRO A 9 -12.30 -4.26 0.93
C PRO A 9 -11.69 -3.80 2.24
N MET A 10 -12.44 -3.04 3.02
CA MET A 10 -12.17 -2.79 4.45
C MET A 10 -12.43 -4.09 5.24
N LEU A 11 -11.76 -5.15 4.83
CA LEU A 11 -11.83 -6.44 5.50
C LEU A 11 -10.64 -6.53 6.46
N ASP A 12 -10.83 -7.18 7.57
CA ASP A 12 -9.76 -7.52 8.52
C ASP A 12 -8.51 -8.01 7.77
N LYS A 13 -7.34 -7.46 8.08
CA LYS A 13 -6.05 -7.72 7.37
C LYS A 13 -5.78 -9.22 7.17
N ALA A 14 -6.25 -10.06 8.09
CA ALA A 14 -6.14 -11.53 7.98
C ALA A 14 -7.07 -12.10 6.89
N LEU A 15 -8.28 -11.60 6.80
CA LEU A 15 -9.27 -12.02 5.80
C LEU A 15 -8.87 -11.56 4.40
N ASP A 16 -8.33 -10.34 4.26
CA ASP A 16 -7.79 -9.82 3.00
C ASP A 16 -6.63 -10.67 2.50
N SER A 17 -5.70 -11.04 3.38
CA SER A 17 -4.59 -11.91 3.04
C SER A 17 -5.06 -13.29 2.60
N LEU A 18 -6.07 -13.85 3.26
CA LEU A 18 -6.66 -15.15 2.91
C LEU A 18 -7.38 -15.09 1.56
N LEU A 19 -8.15 -14.05 1.31
CA LEU A 19 -8.84 -13.84 0.03
C LEU A 19 -7.86 -13.62 -1.12
N ALA A 20 -6.82 -12.82 -0.92
CA ALA A 20 -5.77 -12.60 -1.91
C ALA A 20 -5.02 -13.90 -2.23
N TRP A 21 -4.73 -14.71 -1.21
CA TRP A 21 -4.14 -16.03 -1.37
C TRP A 21 -5.06 -16.96 -2.17
N ALA A 22 -6.34 -17.05 -1.80
CA ALA A 22 -7.32 -17.91 -2.46
C ALA A 22 -7.54 -17.47 -3.93
N ALA A 23 -7.67 -16.17 -4.17
CA ALA A 23 -7.79 -15.62 -5.52
C ALA A 23 -6.56 -15.91 -6.39
N GLY A 24 -5.36 -15.78 -5.83
CA GLY A 24 -4.12 -16.11 -6.52
C GLY A 24 -3.98 -17.60 -6.85
N ALA A 25 -4.42 -18.50 -5.95
CA ALA A 25 -4.45 -19.93 -6.20
C ALA A 25 -5.49 -20.30 -7.27
N LEU A 26 -6.69 -19.71 -7.19
CA LEU A 26 -7.75 -19.92 -8.19
C LEU A 26 -7.33 -19.43 -9.58
N LEU A 27 -6.73 -18.24 -9.65
CA LEU A 27 -6.22 -17.69 -10.91
C LEU A 27 -5.15 -18.62 -11.52
N MET A 28 -4.24 -19.15 -10.72
CA MET A 28 -3.25 -20.13 -11.17
C MET A 28 -3.92 -21.39 -11.72
N LEU A 29 -4.93 -21.94 -11.01
CA LEU A 29 -5.65 -23.15 -11.42
C LEU A 29 -6.46 -22.98 -12.70
N ILE A 30 -6.77 -21.76 -13.10
CA ILE A 30 -7.48 -21.45 -14.34
C ILE A 30 -6.50 -21.06 -15.45
N CYS A 31 -5.63 -20.07 -15.19
CA CYS A 31 -4.79 -19.50 -16.24
C CYS A 31 -3.66 -20.42 -16.67
N GLU A 32 -3.00 -21.13 -15.74
CA GLU A 32 -1.89 -22.01 -16.10
C GLU A 32 -2.33 -23.18 -17.00
N PRO A 33 -3.42 -23.94 -16.71
CA PRO A 33 -3.91 -24.98 -17.62
C PRO A 33 -4.28 -24.46 -19.00
N LEU A 34 -4.92 -23.30 -19.08
CA LEU A 34 -5.25 -22.68 -20.36
C LEU A 34 -3.98 -22.34 -21.16
N CYS A 35 -2.99 -21.74 -20.51
CA CYS A 35 -1.72 -21.43 -21.14
C CYS A 35 -0.99 -22.71 -21.62
N LEU A 36 -0.99 -23.77 -20.83
CA LEU A 36 -0.36 -25.04 -21.21
C LEU A 36 -1.11 -25.73 -22.36
N HIS A 37 -2.44 -25.68 -22.36
CA HIS A 37 -3.27 -26.26 -23.40
C HIS A 37 -3.11 -25.55 -24.75
N TYR A 38 -3.18 -24.20 -24.78
CA TYR A 38 -3.15 -23.45 -26.04
C TYR A 38 -1.73 -23.15 -26.53
N PHE A 39 -0.77 -22.92 -25.64
CA PHE A 39 0.56 -22.44 -25.99
C PHE A 39 1.70 -23.39 -25.58
N GLY A 40 1.41 -24.39 -24.76
CA GLY A 40 2.41 -25.30 -24.20
C GLY A 40 3.32 -24.66 -23.16
N ALA A 41 3.11 -23.39 -22.82
CA ALA A 41 3.93 -22.66 -21.84
C ALA A 41 3.15 -21.50 -21.22
N THR A 42 3.40 -21.20 -19.95
CA THR A 42 3.04 -19.91 -19.37
C THR A 42 4.03 -18.82 -19.84
N PRO A 43 3.68 -17.54 -19.77
CA PRO A 43 4.60 -16.46 -20.15
C PRO A 43 5.99 -16.57 -19.50
N GLY A 44 6.06 -16.88 -18.21
CA GLY A 44 7.34 -17.08 -17.50
C GLY A 44 8.12 -18.29 -18.00
N LYS A 45 7.45 -19.40 -18.28
CA LYS A 45 8.10 -20.59 -18.88
C LYS A 45 8.61 -20.31 -20.28
N ALA A 46 7.82 -19.62 -21.10
CA ALA A 46 8.20 -19.23 -22.46
C ALA A 46 9.46 -18.35 -22.48
N LEU A 47 9.55 -17.38 -21.57
CA LEU A 47 10.74 -16.56 -21.41
C LEU A 47 12.00 -17.36 -21.08
N LEU A 48 11.85 -18.44 -20.30
CA LEU A 48 12.95 -19.35 -19.94
C LEU A 48 13.20 -20.42 -21.03
N GLY A 49 12.43 -20.42 -22.12
CA GLY A 49 12.54 -21.44 -23.17
C GLY A 49 12.00 -22.81 -22.75
N ILE A 50 11.15 -22.86 -21.72
CA ILE A 50 10.55 -24.09 -21.20
C ILE A 50 9.17 -24.25 -21.81
N THR A 51 8.92 -25.39 -22.45
CA THR A 51 7.60 -25.81 -22.93
C THR A 51 7.23 -27.14 -22.26
N VAL A 52 5.94 -27.35 -22.06
CA VAL A 52 5.42 -28.63 -21.54
C VAL A 52 4.66 -29.30 -22.67
N ARG A 53 5.01 -30.56 -22.94
CA ARG A 53 4.44 -31.35 -24.02
C ARG A 53 3.89 -32.67 -23.48
N ASP A 54 2.98 -33.27 -24.22
CA ASP A 54 2.58 -34.65 -23.95
C ASP A 54 3.67 -35.67 -24.36
N GLY A 55 3.46 -36.95 -24.06
CA GLY A 55 4.40 -38.03 -24.42
C GLY A 55 4.63 -38.21 -25.91
N GLU A 56 3.80 -37.65 -26.76
CA GLU A 56 3.87 -37.70 -28.24
C GLU A 56 4.46 -36.40 -28.81
N GLY A 57 4.80 -35.42 -27.97
CA GLY A 57 5.34 -34.12 -28.37
C GLY A 57 4.28 -33.07 -28.73
N GLY A 58 3.00 -33.39 -28.54
CA GLY A 58 1.88 -32.49 -28.77
C GLY A 58 1.61 -31.53 -27.60
N LEU A 59 0.55 -30.71 -27.69
CA LEU A 59 0.06 -29.87 -26.61
C LEU A 59 -0.77 -30.70 -25.64
N LEU A 60 -0.71 -30.36 -24.36
CA LEU A 60 -1.47 -31.04 -23.32
C LEU A 60 -2.97 -30.87 -23.51
N SER A 61 -3.76 -31.92 -23.24
CA SER A 61 -5.20 -31.77 -23.05
C SER A 61 -5.48 -30.84 -21.87
N LEU A 62 -6.62 -30.14 -21.85
CA LEU A 62 -6.99 -29.26 -20.75
C LEU A 62 -7.06 -30.03 -19.41
N ARG A 63 -7.48 -31.29 -19.46
CA ARG A 63 -7.52 -32.19 -18.31
C ARG A 63 -6.13 -32.45 -17.75
N ASP A 64 -5.19 -32.88 -18.59
CA ASP A 64 -3.81 -33.17 -18.19
C ASP A 64 -3.09 -31.91 -17.68
N ALA A 65 -3.29 -30.78 -18.36
CA ALA A 65 -2.78 -29.48 -17.94
C ALA A 65 -3.31 -29.10 -16.54
N SER A 66 -4.61 -29.32 -16.26
CA SER A 66 -5.22 -29.06 -14.96
C SER A 66 -4.69 -29.99 -13.86
N GLU A 67 -4.55 -31.29 -14.15
CA GLU A 67 -3.99 -32.27 -13.23
C GLU A 67 -2.55 -31.92 -12.86
N ARG A 68 -1.74 -31.58 -13.88
CA ARG A 68 -0.36 -31.14 -13.65
C ARG A 68 -0.28 -29.86 -12.82
N THR A 69 -1.11 -28.86 -13.11
CA THR A 69 -1.12 -27.60 -12.36
C THR A 69 -1.51 -27.81 -10.89
N ARG A 70 -2.48 -28.71 -10.60
CA ARG A 70 -2.79 -29.09 -9.22
C ARG A 70 -1.59 -29.74 -8.53
N GLY A 71 -0.89 -30.65 -9.22
CA GLY A 71 0.33 -31.28 -8.72
C GLY A 71 1.41 -30.24 -8.38
N VAL A 72 1.63 -29.26 -9.25
CA VAL A 72 2.56 -28.15 -9.01
C VAL A 72 2.13 -27.30 -7.81
N LEU A 73 0.84 -26.96 -7.70
CA LEU A 73 0.32 -26.16 -6.60
C LEU A 73 0.51 -26.87 -5.24
N ILE A 74 0.25 -28.16 -5.18
CA ILE A 74 0.31 -28.95 -3.94
C ILE A 74 1.77 -29.32 -3.61
N SER A 75 2.43 -30.02 -4.52
CA SER A 75 3.75 -30.63 -4.26
C SER A 75 4.93 -29.72 -4.59
N GLY A 76 4.74 -28.73 -5.48
CA GLY A 76 5.76 -27.76 -5.86
C GLY A 76 5.73 -26.49 -5.03
N LEU A 77 4.55 -25.90 -4.87
CA LEU A 77 4.36 -24.64 -4.17
C LEU A 77 3.80 -24.77 -2.75
N GLY A 78 3.57 -26.02 -2.27
CA GLY A 78 3.08 -26.26 -0.91
C GLY A 78 1.82 -25.47 -0.57
N LEU A 79 0.88 -25.38 -1.50
CA LEU A 79 -0.35 -24.56 -1.41
C LEU A 79 -0.06 -23.08 -1.14
N LYS A 80 1.12 -22.58 -1.46
CA LYS A 80 1.61 -21.22 -1.14
C LYS A 80 1.63 -20.87 0.35
N ILE A 81 1.63 -21.87 1.23
CA ILE A 81 1.84 -21.66 2.67
C ILE A 81 3.34 -21.39 2.89
N PRO A 82 3.78 -20.26 3.44
CA PRO A 82 5.17 -19.79 3.39
C PRO A 82 6.21 -20.85 3.82
N VAL A 83 6.02 -21.48 4.98
CA VAL A 83 6.95 -22.50 5.49
C VAL A 83 6.92 -23.77 4.64
N VAL A 84 5.72 -24.24 4.26
CA VAL A 84 5.53 -25.43 3.41
C VAL A 84 6.11 -25.19 2.03
N GLN A 85 5.89 -24.01 1.45
CA GLN A 85 6.44 -23.60 0.16
C GLN A 85 7.97 -23.63 0.17
N LEU A 86 8.61 -23.12 1.21
CA LEU A 86 10.07 -23.18 1.32
C LEU A 86 10.58 -24.62 1.33
N ILE A 87 9.94 -25.48 2.11
CA ILE A 87 10.30 -26.91 2.19
C ILE A 87 10.11 -27.59 0.83
N THR A 88 8.97 -27.41 0.19
CA THR A 88 8.67 -28.04 -1.11
C THR A 88 9.62 -27.56 -2.21
N LEU A 89 9.97 -26.26 -2.24
CA LEU A 89 10.96 -25.72 -3.18
C LEU A 89 12.37 -26.31 -2.96
N ILE A 90 12.80 -26.46 -1.70
CA ILE A 90 14.09 -27.09 -1.39
C ILE A 90 14.08 -28.57 -1.83
N LEU A 91 13.00 -29.29 -1.61
CA LEU A 91 12.86 -30.68 -2.03
C LEU A 91 12.84 -30.80 -3.56
N ALA A 92 12.10 -29.91 -4.27
CA ALA A 92 12.07 -29.86 -5.72
C ALA A 92 13.45 -29.55 -6.30
N TYR A 93 14.17 -28.59 -5.74
CA TYR A 93 15.54 -28.27 -6.12
C TYR A 93 16.51 -29.44 -5.94
N ARG A 94 16.45 -30.12 -4.78
CA ARG A 94 17.27 -31.32 -4.52
C ARG A 94 16.98 -32.46 -5.49
N ARG A 95 15.73 -32.66 -5.91
CA ARG A 95 15.36 -33.64 -6.94
C ARG A 95 15.93 -33.24 -8.31
N CYS A 96 15.82 -31.97 -8.66
CA CYS A 96 16.35 -31.44 -9.91
C CYS A 96 17.86 -31.68 -10.04
N ILE A 97 18.65 -31.43 -8.99
CA ILE A 97 20.12 -31.70 -8.99
C ILE A 97 20.44 -33.18 -9.14
N LYS A 98 19.56 -34.08 -8.68
CA LYS A 98 19.75 -35.53 -8.71
C LYS A 98 19.16 -36.21 -9.95
N ASP A 99 18.68 -35.42 -10.93
CA ASP A 99 17.94 -35.90 -12.10
C ASP A 99 16.77 -36.84 -11.75
N ILE A 100 16.09 -36.56 -10.63
CA ILE A 100 14.91 -37.29 -10.19
C ILE A 100 13.66 -36.52 -10.66
N ASP A 101 12.72 -37.22 -11.30
CA ASP A 101 11.47 -36.66 -11.73
C ASP A 101 10.71 -35.98 -10.60
N GLN A 102 10.09 -34.85 -10.92
CA GLN A 102 9.26 -34.14 -9.97
C GLN A 102 7.96 -34.89 -9.70
N PRO A 103 7.34 -34.77 -8.51
CA PRO A 103 6.12 -35.50 -8.18
C PRO A 103 4.98 -35.26 -9.15
N TRP A 104 4.85 -34.03 -9.65
CA TRP A 104 3.82 -33.65 -10.62
C TRP A 104 4.10 -34.10 -12.06
N ASP A 105 5.31 -34.54 -12.36
CA ASP A 105 5.69 -35.08 -13.66
C ASP A 105 5.77 -36.63 -13.60
N ARG A 106 6.00 -37.23 -12.43
CA ARG A 106 6.23 -38.67 -12.23
C ARG A 106 4.98 -39.52 -12.26
N ASP A 107 3.88 -39.02 -11.72
CA ASP A 107 2.69 -39.85 -11.49
C ASP A 107 1.87 -40.12 -12.77
N TYR A 108 2.15 -39.42 -13.84
CA TYR A 108 1.28 -39.47 -15.01
C TYR A 108 1.94 -40.00 -16.29
N GLY A 109 3.26 -39.97 -16.44
CA GLY A 109 3.97 -40.47 -17.63
C GLY A 109 3.50 -39.89 -18.98
N ARG A 110 2.61 -38.88 -18.91
CA ARG A 110 1.88 -38.34 -20.05
C ARG A 110 2.42 -37.02 -20.56
N TRP A 111 3.34 -36.38 -19.82
CA TRP A 111 3.90 -35.09 -20.21
C TRP A 111 5.37 -34.98 -19.77
N MET A 112 6.13 -34.25 -20.54
CA MET A 112 7.52 -33.95 -20.28
C MET A 112 7.81 -32.47 -20.42
N PRO A 113 8.53 -31.83 -19.49
CA PRO A 113 9.07 -30.50 -19.72
C PRO A 113 10.18 -30.60 -20.77
N VAL A 114 10.00 -29.95 -21.90
CA VAL A 114 11.01 -29.85 -22.95
C VAL A 114 11.72 -28.52 -22.81
N CYS A 115 12.99 -28.55 -22.38
CA CYS A 115 13.87 -27.38 -22.48
C CYS A 115 14.44 -27.35 -23.90
N THR A 116 14.01 -26.39 -24.72
CA THR A 116 14.77 -26.04 -25.89
C THR A 116 16.08 -25.42 -25.41
N ALA A 117 17.20 -26.08 -25.72
CA ALA A 117 18.54 -25.62 -25.34
C ALA A 117 18.79 -24.23 -25.94
N ARG A 118 18.39 -23.17 -25.23
CA ARG A 118 18.85 -21.81 -25.48
C ARG A 118 20.21 -21.63 -24.81
N SER A 119 21.13 -21.01 -25.52
CA SER A 119 22.45 -20.69 -24.97
C SER A 119 22.21 -19.85 -23.67
N HIS A 120 23.06 -20.03 -22.67
CA HIS A 120 23.01 -19.25 -21.42
C HIS A 120 22.98 -17.72 -21.65
N VAL A 121 23.48 -17.25 -22.77
CA VAL A 121 23.49 -15.84 -23.19
C VAL A 121 22.06 -15.35 -23.53
N VAL A 122 21.19 -16.21 -24.06
CA VAL A 122 19.81 -15.84 -24.41
C VAL A 122 18.87 -15.93 -23.21
N SER A 123 19.17 -16.79 -22.23
CA SER A 123 18.37 -16.93 -21.02
C SER A 123 18.59 -15.78 -20.02
N ALA A 124 19.79 -15.21 -19.96
CA ALA A 124 20.12 -14.09 -19.05
C ALA A 124 19.25 -12.83 -19.30
N PRO A 125 19.11 -12.31 -20.54
CA PRO A 125 18.22 -11.18 -20.80
C PRO A 125 16.74 -11.53 -20.57
N ALA A 126 16.32 -12.77 -20.78
CA ALA A 126 14.96 -13.21 -20.50
C ALA A 126 14.67 -13.21 -18.98
N VAL A 127 15.60 -13.70 -18.16
CA VAL A 127 15.52 -13.64 -16.71
C VAL A 127 15.52 -12.20 -16.23
N ALA A 128 16.42 -11.35 -16.75
CA ALA A 128 16.45 -9.93 -16.41
C ALA A 128 15.14 -9.22 -16.77
N GLY A 129 14.56 -9.50 -17.93
CA GLY A 129 13.27 -8.99 -18.37
C GLY A 129 12.12 -9.44 -17.46
N TYR A 130 12.11 -10.69 -17.01
CA TYR A 130 11.12 -11.20 -16.05
C TYR A 130 11.24 -10.51 -14.69
N VAL A 131 12.46 -10.38 -14.17
CA VAL A 131 12.71 -9.68 -12.89
C VAL A 131 12.28 -8.22 -12.99
N ALA A 132 12.64 -7.52 -14.08
CA ALA A 132 12.22 -6.14 -14.31
C ALA A 132 10.70 -6.00 -14.39
N ALA A 133 10.01 -6.92 -15.09
CA ALA A 133 8.55 -6.94 -15.15
C ALA A 133 7.91 -7.21 -13.79
N ALA A 134 8.46 -8.14 -13.00
CA ALA A 134 7.99 -8.42 -11.65
C ALA A 134 8.17 -7.21 -10.73
N LEU A 135 9.33 -6.56 -10.76
CA LEU A 135 9.60 -5.33 -10.02
C LEU A 135 8.65 -4.20 -10.43
N LEU A 136 8.42 -4.03 -11.74
CA LEU A 136 7.46 -3.05 -12.24
C LEU A 136 6.05 -3.30 -11.69
N VAL A 137 5.57 -4.55 -11.73
CA VAL A 137 4.24 -4.91 -11.19
C VAL A 137 4.19 -4.63 -9.70
N ILE A 138 5.19 -5.02 -8.93
CA ILE A 138 5.27 -4.74 -7.49
C ILE A 138 5.23 -3.23 -7.25
N THR A 139 6.07 -2.46 -7.94
CA THR A 139 6.13 -1.00 -7.81
C THR A 139 4.77 -0.35 -8.13
N VAL A 140 4.15 -0.72 -9.27
CA VAL A 140 2.83 -0.19 -9.65
C VAL A 140 1.75 -0.58 -8.63
N THR A 141 1.81 -1.80 -8.07
CA THR A 141 0.85 -2.25 -7.05
C THR A 141 0.99 -1.46 -5.75
N VAL A 142 2.23 -1.25 -5.28
CA VAL A 142 2.51 -0.43 -4.10
C VAL A 142 2.05 1.01 -4.34
N MET A 143 2.45 1.62 -5.47
CA MET A 143 2.05 3.00 -5.81
C MET A 143 0.53 3.17 -5.93
N ALA A 144 -0.20 2.14 -6.38
CA ALA A 144 -1.65 2.17 -6.46
C ALA A 144 -2.32 2.00 -5.09
N GLY A 145 -1.66 1.27 -4.17
CA GLY A 145 -2.11 1.11 -2.78
C GLY A 145 -2.06 2.40 -1.97
N ASP A 146 -1.09 3.26 -2.26
CA ASP A 146 -0.92 4.55 -1.59
C ASP A 146 -1.96 5.61 -2.00
N MET A 147 -2.79 5.33 -3.01
CA MET A 147 -3.76 6.32 -3.50
C MET A 147 -5.04 6.29 -2.67
N PRO A 148 -5.58 7.48 -2.34
CA PRO A 148 -6.85 7.57 -1.62
C PRO A 148 -8.00 6.95 -2.42
N PRO A 149 -9.01 6.36 -1.77
CA PRO A 149 -10.14 5.73 -2.43
C PRO A 149 -10.96 6.71 -3.28
N ASN A 150 -11.21 7.92 -2.77
CA ASN A 150 -11.97 8.96 -3.48
C ASN A 150 -11.02 9.91 -4.21
N ARG A 151 -11.27 10.16 -5.49
CA ARG A 151 -10.42 10.96 -6.37
C ARG A 151 -11.21 12.07 -7.05
N GLY A 152 -10.53 13.16 -7.40
CA GLY A 152 -11.13 14.30 -8.06
C GLY A 152 -11.62 15.36 -7.07
N VAL A 153 -12.71 16.00 -7.42
CA VAL A 153 -13.44 16.94 -6.56
C VAL A 153 -14.18 16.15 -5.48
N ARG A 154 -14.14 16.58 -4.24
CA ARG A 154 -14.60 15.80 -3.08
C ARG A 154 -15.51 16.60 -2.19
N SER A 155 -16.42 15.88 -1.51
CA SER A 155 -17.14 16.34 -0.35
C SER A 155 -16.33 16.15 0.94
N ALA A 156 -16.80 16.71 2.05
CA ALA A 156 -16.24 16.49 3.38
C ALA A 156 -16.30 15.02 3.79
N ALA A 157 -17.39 14.32 3.43
CA ALA A 157 -17.52 12.88 3.71
C ALA A 157 -16.48 12.05 2.95
N GLU A 158 -16.24 12.33 1.67
CA GLU A 158 -15.19 11.64 0.88
C GLU A 158 -13.77 11.97 1.36
N PHE A 159 -13.54 13.19 1.86
CA PHE A 159 -12.29 13.53 2.54
C PHE A 159 -12.11 12.69 3.81
N ALA A 160 -13.14 12.57 4.63
CA ALA A 160 -13.11 11.77 5.85
C ALA A 160 -12.79 10.29 5.56
N GLU A 161 -13.42 9.72 4.51
CA GLU A 161 -13.10 8.36 4.06
C GLU A 161 -11.63 8.23 3.63
N ASN A 162 -11.10 9.19 2.88
CA ASN A 162 -9.71 9.21 2.45
C ASN A 162 -8.75 9.32 3.64
N TYR A 163 -9.05 10.20 4.61
CA TYR A 163 -8.25 10.39 5.81
C TYR A 163 -8.17 9.09 6.62
N ASN A 164 -9.31 8.47 6.89
CA ASN A 164 -9.37 7.22 7.61
C ASN A 164 -8.65 6.07 6.86
N ALA A 165 -8.79 6.00 5.54
CA ALA A 165 -8.08 5.01 4.73
C ALA A 165 -6.56 5.22 4.77
N ALA A 166 -6.08 6.47 4.77
CA ALA A 166 -4.66 6.79 4.95
C ALA A 166 -4.16 6.43 6.34
N ALA A 167 -4.93 6.74 7.39
CA ALA A 167 -4.61 6.40 8.77
C ALA A 167 -4.54 4.88 8.97
N ASP A 168 -5.50 4.13 8.41
CA ASP A 168 -5.48 2.66 8.42
C ASP A 168 -4.26 2.09 7.67
N TYR A 169 -3.93 2.66 6.51
CA TYR A 169 -2.78 2.24 5.70
C TYR A 169 -1.45 2.44 6.40
N LEU A 170 -1.25 3.60 7.03
CA LEU A 170 -0.04 3.94 7.79
C LEU A 170 -0.02 3.35 9.21
N ASN A 171 -1.11 2.71 9.64
CA ASN A 171 -1.30 2.22 10.99
C ASN A 171 -1.24 3.34 12.06
N MET A 172 -1.73 4.51 11.68
CA MET A 172 -1.84 5.74 12.49
C MET A 172 -3.26 5.97 13.02
N ASN A 173 -4.15 5.02 12.83
CA ASN A 173 -5.56 5.06 13.24
C ASN A 173 -5.74 4.82 14.74
N GLY A 174 -5.14 5.60 15.60
CA GLY A 174 -5.33 5.54 17.05
C GLY A 174 -6.78 5.24 17.49
N TYR A 175 -7.29 5.95 18.44
CA TYR A 175 -8.71 5.89 18.84
C TYR A 175 -9.50 7.09 18.28
N GLU A 176 -9.14 7.54 17.07
CA GLU A 176 -9.73 8.69 16.42
C GLU A 176 -10.15 8.37 15.01
N ARG A 177 -11.28 8.95 14.61
CA ARG A 177 -11.78 8.85 13.24
C ARG A 177 -12.21 10.21 12.71
N MET A 178 -11.86 10.48 11.45
CA MET A 178 -12.36 11.64 10.73
C MET A 178 -13.81 11.41 10.28
N THR A 179 -14.63 12.42 10.46
CA THR A 179 -16.02 12.49 9.98
C THR A 179 -16.19 13.73 9.10
N ASP A 180 -17.35 13.90 8.50
CA ASP A 180 -17.75 15.13 7.76
C ASP A 180 -17.81 16.38 8.64
N ARG A 181 -17.72 16.23 9.95
CA ARG A 181 -17.74 17.32 10.96
C ARG A 181 -16.42 17.51 11.69
N GLY A 182 -15.39 16.79 11.29
CA GLY A 182 -14.07 16.81 11.92
C GLY A 182 -13.72 15.49 12.62
N LEU A 183 -12.68 15.54 13.45
CA LEU A 183 -12.10 14.40 14.14
C LEU A 183 -12.92 14.04 15.38
N VAL A 184 -13.31 12.78 15.52
CA VAL A 184 -14.07 12.26 16.66
C VAL A 184 -13.35 11.09 17.31
N GLU A 185 -13.59 10.88 18.58
CA GLU A 185 -13.06 9.70 19.28
C GLU A 185 -13.86 8.44 18.90
N ASP A 186 -13.14 7.38 18.58
CA ASP A 186 -13.68 6.04 18.28
C ASP A 186 -13.02 5.01 19.21
N VAL A 187 -13.25 5.18 20.52
CA VAL A 187 -12.66 4.35 21.56
C VAL A 187 -13.52 3.11 21.79
N PRO A 188 -12.99 1.89 21.61
CA PRO A 188 -13.70 0.68 22.01
C PRO A 188 -14.06 0.70 23.49
N ALA A 189 -15.27 0.25 23.84
CA ALA A 189 -15.80 0.29 25.19
C ALA A 189 -14.94 -0.41 26.28
N ASN A 190 -14.02 -1.25 25.86
CA ASN A 190 -13.09 -2.02 26.72
C ASN A 190 -11.62 -1.54 26.61
N ALA A 191 -11.34 -0.45 25.90
CA ALA A 191 -10.01 0.12 25.81
C ALA A 191 -9.79 1.13 26.94
N VAL A 192 -8.56 1.13 27.46
CA VAL A 192 -8.08 2.19 28.37
C VAL A 192 -7.23 3.12 27.51
N VAL A 193 -7.75 4.32 27.25
CA VAL A 193 -6.99 5.36 26.53
C VAL A 193 -6.16 6.09 27.56
N MET A 194 -4.85 6.14 27.34
CA MET A 194 -3.98 7.11 28.00
C MET A 194 -3.98 8.35 27.12
N ASP A 195 -4.34 9.48 27.68
CA ASP A 195 -4.30 10.77 26.98
C ASP A 195 -2.84 11.06 26.60
N VAL A 196 -2.60 11.18 25.29
CA VAL A 196 -1.27 11.39 24.74
C VAL A 196 -0.95 12.88 24.63
N TYR A 197 -1.97 13.74 24.75
CA TYR A 197 -1.81 15.19 24.67
C TYR A 197 -1.39 15.75 26.05
N ASP A 198 -0.08 15.83 26.27
CA ASP A 198 0.47 16.39 27.51
C ASP A 198 0.46 17.92 27.48
N GLY A 199 1.08 18.55 26.48
CA GLY A 199 1.26 20.02 26.42
C GLY A 199 0.48 20.74 25.33
N GLY A 200 -0.12 20.02 24.39
CA GLY A 200 -0.96 20.56 23.33
C GLY A 200 -2.38 19.99 23.36
N THR A 201 -3.35 20.72 22.82
CA THR A 201 -4.72 20.22 22.69
C THR A 201 -4.83 19.26 21.49
N LYS A 202 -5.85 18.44 21.51
CA LYS A 202 -6.27 17.66 20.34
C LYS A 202 -6.58 18.61 19.18
N PRO A 203 -6.17 18.29 17.93
CA PRO A 203 -6.45 19.15 16.79
C PRO A 203 -7.94 19.23 16.49
N GLU A 204 -8.47 20.44 16.38
CA GLU A 204 -9.85 20.73 16.02
C GLU A 204 -9.94 20.96 14.51
N PHE A 205 -10.51 19.98 13.79
CA PHE A 205 -10.68 20.07 12.34
C PHE A 205 -11.97 20.77 11.95
N THR A 206 -11.84 21.70 11.00
CA THR A 206 -12.99 22.38 10.34
C THR A 206 -12.92 22.10 8.84
N LEU A 207 -14.04 21.64 8.28
CA LEU A 207 -14.21 21.31 6.87
C LEU A 207 -15.19 22.27 6.22
N THR A 208 -14.78 23.06 5.21
CA THR A 208 -15.62 24.03 4.54
C THR A 208 -15.97 23.54 3.15
N GLU A 209 -17.30 23.44 2.89
CA GLU A 209 -17.84 23.07 1.58
C GLU A 209 -18.52 24.25 0.91
N GLU A 210 -18.34 24.38 -0.39
CA GLU A 210 -19.06 25.29 -1.27
C GLU A 210 -19.75 24.52 -2.39
N GLY A 211 -21.07 24.53 -2.42
CA GLY A 211 -21.84 23.79 -3.43
C GLY A 211 -21.65 22.28 -3.38
N GLY A 212 -21.39 21.70 -2.20
CA GLY A 212 -21.14 20.26 -2.02
C GLY A 212 -19.70 19.85 -2.38
N VAL A 213 -18.81 20.80 -2.57
CA VAL A 213 -17.38 20.60 -2.85
C VAL A 213 -16.57 21.12 -1.68
N LEU A 214 -15.69 20.28 -1.16
CA LEU A 214 -14.74 20.68 -0.12
C LEU A 214 -13.70 21.62 -0.70
N THR A 215 -13.72 22.88 -0.26
CA THR A 215 -12.82 23.95 -0.71
C THR A 215 -11.70 24.23 0.28
N ARG A 216 -11.94 23.98 1.58
CA ARG A 216 -10.97 24.24 2.63
C ARG A 216 -11.01 23.18 3.72
N VAL A 217 -9.84 22.79 4.16
CA VAL A 217 -9.60 21.92 5.31
C VAL A 217 -8.63 22.65 6.22
N GLU A 218 -9.01 22.84 7.47
CA GLU A 218 -8.13 23.46 8.45
C GLU A 218 -8.21 22.74 9.79
N PHE A 219 -7.16 22.84 10.58
CA PHE A 219 -7.21 22.49 11.99
C PHE A 219 -6.36 23.44 12.83
N THR A 220 -6.78 23.60 14.07
CA THR A 220 -6.08 24.37 15.10
C THR A 220 -5.71 23.48 16.25
N ALA A 221 -4.61 23.80 16.90
CA ALA A 221 -4.19 23.24 18.17
C ALA A 221 -3.58 24.33 19.04
N GLU A 222 -3.86 24.28 20.32
CA GLU A 222 -3.42 25.28 21.29
C GLU A 222 -2.66 24.62 22.44
N ARG A 223 -2.08 25.43 23.31
CA ARG A 223 -1.43 24.95 24.52
C ARG A 223 -2.45 24.33 25.48
N ASN A 224 -2.11 23.15 26.03
CA ASN A 224 -2.78 22.60 27.20
C ASN A 224 -2.15 23.21 28.46
N PRO A 225 -2.90 23.96 29.29
CA PRO A 225 -2.35 24.65 30.47
C PRO A 225 -1.65 23.74 31.47
N ASP A 226 -2.10 22.48 31.57
CA ASP A 226 -1.62 21.49 32.53
C ASP A 226 -0.48 20.62 32.00
N GLY A 227 -0.11 20.76 30.71
CA GLY A 227 0.89 19.92 30.08
C GLY A 227 2.27 20.56 29.94
N GLY A 228 3.29 19.73 29.85
CA GLY A 228 4.71 20.13 29.77
C GLY A 228 5.35 19.99 28.39
N THR A 229 4.81 19.16 27.49
CA THR A 229 5.41 18.87 26.21
C THR A 229 4.35 18.93 25.10
N VAL A 230 4.61 19.72 24.06
CA VAL A 230 3.75 19.76 22.88
C VAL A 230 4.31 18.81 21.83
N ASP A 231 3.53 17.83 21.43
CA ASP A 231 3.87 16.90 20.36
C ASP A 231 3.82 17.62 18.99
N ASN A 232 4.53 17.08 18.00
CA ASN A 232 4.38 17.60 16.67
C ASN A 232 3.07 17.06 16.07
N TYR A 233 2.34 17.93 15.37
CA TYR A 233 1.08 17.58 14.71
C TYR A 233 1.30 17.07 13.28
N ARG A 234 2.51 16.61 12.98
CA ARG A 234 2.92 16.18 11.64
C ARG A 234 2.06 15.05 11.11
N ASP A 235 1.73 14.07 11.93
CA ASP A 235 0.91 12.93 11.52
C ASP A 235 -0.47 13.37 11.01
N TYR A 236 -1.08 14.35 11.68
CA TYR A 236 -2.35 14.94 11.25
C TYR A 236 -2.22 15.73 9.95
N MET A 237 -1.12 16.49 9.77
CA MET A 237 -0.82 17.19 8.53
C MET A 237 -0.60 16.22 7.38
N GLU A 238 0.20 15.17 7.58
CA GLU A 238 0.48 14.13 6.57
C GLU A 238 -0.80 13.42 6.14
N LEU A 239 -1.63 12.98 7.08
CA LEU A 239 -2.92 12.34 6.78
C LEU A 239 -3.88 13.28 6.03
N ALA A 240 -3.93 14.55 6.44
CA ALA A 240 -4.76 15.55 5.79
C ALA A 240 -4.30 15.84 4.35
N VAL A 241 -2.99 15.96 4.11
CA VAL A 241 -2.40 16.14 2.76
C VAL A 241 -2.66 14.90 1.90
N MET A 242 -2.46 13.69 2.42
CA MET A 242 -2.77 12.46 1.71
C MET A 242 -4.25 12.38 1.32
N ALA A 243 -5.14 12.74 2.24
CA ALA A 243 -6.58 12.70 2.02
C ALA A 243 -7.07 13.75 1.03
N TYR A 244 -6.50 14.95 1.06
CA TYR A 244 -6.99 16.10 0.28
C TYR A 244 -6.22 16.34 -1.01
N VAL A 245 -4.88 16.26 -1.01
CA VAL A 245 -4.04 16.62 -2.15
C VAL A 245 -3.85 15.43 -3.10
N TRP A 246 -3.52 14.24 -2.59
CA TRP A 246 -3.11 13.11 -3.45
C TRP A 246 -4.19 12.60 -4.41
N GLY A 247 -5.47 12.78 -4.10
CA GLY A 247 -6.56 12.36 -4.98
C GLY A 247 -6.95 13.40 -6.02
N ARG A 248 -6.34 14.59 -6.06
CA ARG A 248 -6.71 15.66 -7.00
C ARG A 248 -6.22 15.42 -8.42
N PRO A 249 -6.90 16.01 -9.44
CA PRO A 249 -6.38 16.04 -10.80
C PRO A 249 -5.02 16.73 -10.81
N GLY A 250 -4.00 16.11 -11.43
CA GLY A 250 -2.62 16.65 -11.42
C GLY A 250 -1.69 16.01 -10.39
N ALA A 251 -2.21 15.49 -9.27
CA ALA A 251 -1.40 14.72 -8.32
C ALA A 251 -1.01 13.32 -8.84
N GLY A 252 -1.47 12.94 -10.00
CA GLY A 252 -1.22 11.75 -10.80
C GLY A 252 -0.81 10.47 -10.06
N SER A 253 -1.47 9.36 -10.36
CA SER A 253 -1.18 8.05 -9.72
C SER A 253 0.26 7.54 -9.91
N LEU A 254 1.00 8.11 -10.86
CA LEU A 254 2.40 7.78 -11.14
C LEU A 254 3.40 8.78 -10.53
N ASN A 255 2.93 9.82 -9.84
CA ASN A 255 3.80 10.86 -9.31
C ASN A 255 4.26 10.57 -7.86
N PHE A 256 4.75 9.36 -7.65
CA PHE A 256 5.29 8.91 -6.36
C PHE A 256 6.36 9.86 -5.80
N LEU A 257 7.27 10.33 -6.64
CA LEU A 257 8.34 11.25 -6.22
C LEU A 257 7.78 12.59 -5.72
N ALA A 258 6.75 13.14 -6.39
CA ALA A 258 6.12 14.36 -5.92
C ALA A 258 5.44 14.17 -4.56
N ARG A 259 4.78 13.03 -4.34
CA ARG A 259 4.17 12.69 -3.04
C ARG A 259 5.21 12.56 -1.93
N GLN A 260 6.32 11.87 -2.20
CA GLN A 260 7.44 11.76 -1.25
C GLN A 260 8.06 13.13 -0.94
N ASN A 261 8.17 14.00 -1.94
CA ASN A 261 8.67 15.36 -1.74
C ASN A 261 7.71 16.20 -0.88
N MET A 262 6.39 16.07 -1.06
CA MET A 262 5.40 16.74 -0.19
C MET A 262 5.57 16.34 1.28
N LEU A 263 5.68 15.05 1.57
CA LEU A 263 5.88 14.56 2.94
C LEU A 263 7.25 14.97 3.50
N ALA A 264 8.29 14.97 2.69
CA ALA A 264 9.61 15.43 3.10
C ALA A 264 9.62 16.94 3.41
N GLU A 265 8.88 17.73 2.65
CA GLU A 265 8.74 19.17 2.89
C GLU A 265 7.97 19.44 4.18
N LEU A 266 6.85 18.74 4.44
CA LEU A 266 6.16 18.81 5.73
C LEU A 266 7.09 18.45 6.91
N SER A 267 7.89 17.41 6.73
CA SER A 267 8.82 16.94 7.77
C SER A 267 9.99 17.90 8.01
N ALA A 268 10.32 18.75 7.04
CA ALA A 268 11.40 19.73 7.17
C ALA A 268 11.01 20.94 8.03
N HIS A 269 9.72 21.29 8.07
CA HIS A 269 9.17 22.48 8.77
C HIS A 269 8.61 22.14 10.16
N ASN A 270 9.39 21.45 10.98
CA ASN A 270 8.96 21.07 12.32
C ASN A 270 8.85 22.31 13.22
N PHE A 271 7.64 22.68 13.65
CA PHE A 271 7.32 23.88 14.45
C PHE A 271 7.77 25.23 13.81
N GLU A 272 7.95 25.24 12.51
CA GLU A 272 8.22 26.47 11.76
C GLU A 272 7.05 26.80 10.83
N PRO A 273 6.66 28.07 10.67
CA PRO A 273 5.62 28.44 9.72
C PRO A 273 6.08 28.17 8.29
N PHE A 274 5.18 27.69 7.43
CA PHE A 274 5.46 27.46 6.02
C PHE A 274 4.23 27.69 5.14
N GLU A 275 4.49 27.97 3.87
CA GLU A 275 3.48 28.01 2.81
C GLU A 275 4.02 27.30 1.57
N CYS A 276 3.20 26.45 0.97
CA CYS A 276 3.51 25.75 -0.27
C CYS A 276 2.25 25.54 -1.11
N GLU A 277 2.42 25.17 -2.37
CA GLU A 277 1.30 24.88 -3.27
C GLU A 277 1.52 23.54 -3.96
N TRP A 278 0.56 22.60 -3.79
CA TRP A 278 0.58 21.31 -4.42
C TRP A 278 -0.73 20.99 -5.13
N SER A 279 -0.66 20.70 -6.42
CA SER A 279 -1.82 20.27 -7.23
C SER A 279 -3.02 21.22 -7.15
N GLY A 280 -2.78 22.55 -7.12
CA GLY A 280 -3.81 23.59 -7.01
C GLY A 280 -4.43 23.67 -5.60
N VAL A 281 -3.69 23.23 -4.58
CA VAL A 281 -4.02 23.44 -3.17
C VAL A 281 -2.90 24.24 -2.54
N ARG A 282 -3.24 25.38 -1.94
CA ARG A 282 -2.35 26.11 -1.06
C ARG A 282 -2.40 25.48 0.32
N VAL A 283 -1.23 25.22 0.86
CA VAL A 283 -1.05 24.66 2.20
C VAL A 283 -0.26 25.66 3.03
N THR A 284 -0.84 26.12 4.11
CA THR A 284 -0.24 27.09 5.03
C THR A 284 -0.23 26.52 6.44
N CYS A 285 0.87 26.67 7.13
CA CYS A 285 0.98 26.35 8.52
C CYS A 285 1.53 27.57 9.26
N GLU A 286 0.79 28.09 10.20
CA GLU A 286 1.18 29.13 11.12
C GLU A 286 1.42 28.49 12.48
N VAL A 287 2.61 28.71 13.05
CA VAL A 287 3.00 28.20 14.36
C VAL A 287 3.62 29.33 15.17
N GLU A 288 3.07 29.56 16.35
CA GLU A 288 3.63 30.47 17.32
C GLU A 288 3.92 29.71 18.62
N HIS A 289 5.10 29.88 19.16
CA HIS A 289 5.46 29.29 20.47
C HIS A 289 6.47 30.13 21.24
N SER A 290 6.35 30.13 22.57
CA SER A 290 7.31 30.75 23.48
C SER A 290 7.46 29.91 24.74
N GLY A 291 8.60 30.04 25.43
CA GLY A 291 8.87 29.28 26.64
C GLY A 291 9.19 27.81 26.44
N TYR A 292 9.49 27.37 25.19
CA TYR A 292 9.82 26.00 24.86
C TYR A 292 11.21 25.84 24.26
N LEU A 293 11.77 24.65 24.41
CA LEU A 293 12.90 24.15 23.63
C LEU A 293 12.36 23.30 22.49
N ALA A 294 12.52 23.75 21.25
CA ALA A 294 12.13 22.98 20.07
C ALA A 294 13.13 21.84 19.80
N THR A 295 12.62 20.65 19.56
CA THR A 295 13.37 19.46 19.14
C THR A 295 12.69 18.80 17.95
N PRO A 296 13.33 17.84 17.26
CA PRO A 296 12.67 17.10 16.18
C PRO A 296 11.43 16.30 16.63
N PHE A 297 11.27 16.06 17.92
CA PHE A 297 10.20 15.21 18.47
C PHE A 297 9.06 15.99 19.12
N GLY A 298 9.29 17.26 19.53
CA GLY A 298 8.31 18.06 20.23
C GLY A 298 8.89 19.34 20.81
N LEU A 299 8.03 20.17 21.41
CA LEU A 299 8.38 21.35 22.18
C LEU A 299 8.38 20.99 23.66
N TYR A 300 9.51 21.14 24.32
CA TYR A 300 9.69 20.86 25.75
C TYR A 300 9.66 22.16 26.55
N ALA A 301 8.78 22.24 27.53
CA ALA A 301 8.65 23.42 28.38
C ALA A 301 9.98 23.75 29.05
N ARG A 302 10.36 25.03 29.06
CA ARG A 302 11.51 25.55 29.82
C ARG A 302 11.07 25.90 31.23
N GLU A 303 11.82 25.46 32.21
CA GLU A 303 11.52 25.72 33.61
C GLU A 303 11.61 27.21 33.89
N GLY A 304 10.57 27.78 34.50
CA GLY A 304 10.49 29.17 34.89
C GLY A 304 10.15 30.18 33.78
N GLU A 305 9.89 29.72 32.55
CA GLU A 305 9.37 30.55 31.44
C GLU A 305 7.85 30.35 31.31
N GLU A 306 7.16 31.41 30.91
CA GLU A 306 5.72 31.30 30.51
C GLU A 306 5.64 30.63 29.16
N GLN A 307 4.87 29.54 29.08
CA GLN A 307 4.69 28.77 27.87
C GLN A 307 3.46 29.27 27.13
N ASP A 308 3.61 29.45 25.84
CA ASP A 308 2.52 29.70 24.88
C ASP A 308 2.74 28.88 23.63
N PHE A 309 1.64 28.35 23.04
CA PHE A 309 1.67 27.57 21.81
C PHE A 309 0.35 27.70 21.07
N SER A 310 0.44 28.02 19.80
CA SER A 310 -0.69 27.93 18.86
C SER A 310 -0.21 27.39 17.51
N LEU A 311 -1.04 26.59 16.88
CA LEU A 311 -0.84 26.05 15.55
C LEU A 311 -2.13 26.19 14.74
N HIS A 312 -2.01 26.72 13.54
CA HIS A 312 -3.10 26.79 12.55
C HIS A 312 -2.62 26.25 11.22
N PHE A 313 -3.13 25.10 10.81
CA PHE A 313 -2.85 24.45 9.55
C PHE A 313 -4.04 24.55 8.62
N VAL A 314 -3.80 25.01 7.39
CA VAL A 314 -4.84 25.27 6.40
C VAL A 314 -4.45 24.67 5.05
N MET A 315 -5.40 24.02 4.41
CA MET A 315 -5.34 23.62 3.00
C MET A 315 -6.53 24.22 2.27
N GLU A 316 -6.31 25.01 1.26
CA GLU A 316 -7.38 25.64 0.48
C GLU A 316 -7.18 25.45 -1.01
N THR A 317 -8.28 25.28 -1.75
CA THR A 317 -8.23 25.21 -3.21
C THR A 317 -7.95 26.59 -3.79
N VAL A 318 -6.90 26.69 -4.61
CA VAL A 318 -6.61 27.93 -5.35
C VAL A 318 -7.57 27.99 -6.55
N PRO A 319 -8.37 29.06 -6.69
CA PRO A 319 -9.20 29.25 -7.88
C PRO A 319 -8.30 29.35 -9.12
N GLN A 320 -8.66 28.58 -10.17
CA GLN A 320 -7.96 28.64 -11.47
C GLN A 320 -8.44 29.81 -12.29
#